data_753853d9cc8a1856546952012609fc02
#
_entry.id   753853d9cc8a1856546952012609fc02
#
_cell.length_a   1.000
_cell.length_b   1.000
_cell.length_c   1.000
_cell.angle_alpha   90.00
_cell.angle_beta   90.00
_cell.angle_gamma   90.00
#
_symmetry.space_group_name_H-M   'P 1'
#
loop_
_entity.id
_entity.type
_entity.pdbx_description
1 polymer ?
#
loop_
_entity_poly.entity_id
_entity_poly.type
_entity_poly.pdbx_seq_one_letter_code
_entity_poly.pdbx_strand_id
1 'polypeptide(L)'
;MQEQIHDILQSLPYKLILSKAKNCEYRKVQILKKEKNYQIEKYTQKQVFHENLDKEELEVYLLQELGTHFFRMNVWNAKVEYQMMISKKGKVHIIEKNCTKTAPKEQTGHNRKKKYLIPEGEMIEPLVDMGIFTKEGKIVHSMYDKYRQINRFVELVDDAVKNRELTYLNIIDFGCGKSYLTFILYHYFTNIRKIPVHMTGLDLKEDVIEKCNLAAKKYGYENLHFELGDICGYQSNEQVDMVITLHACDTATDHALYHAVRWNTEMIFSVPCCQHELNSQIQSEDYSILTRYGLIKERTAALMTDAIRANLLEACGYKTDILEFVDFAPVSYTHLRAHETRSN
;
A
#
# COMPACT_ATOMS: atom_id res chain seq x y z
N MET A 1 -35.21 -21.33 -25.56
CA MET A 1 -33.96 -21.08 -24.79
C MET A 1 -32.91 -20.42 -25.67
N GLN A 2 -32.58 -20.96 -26.82
CA GLN A 2 -31.56 -20.40 -27.74
C GLN A 2 -31.89 -18.94 -28.14
N GLU A 3 -33.07 -18.68 -28.66
CA GLU A 3 -33.55 -17.35 -29.03
C GLU A 3 -33.48 -16.36 -27.87
N GLN A 4 -33.92 -16.80 -26.70
CA GLN A 4 -33.89 -15.96 -25.47
C GLN A 4 -32.48 -15.61 -24.97
N ILE A 5 -31.52 -16.54 -25.09
CA ILE A 5 -30.11 -16.27 -24.77
C ILE A 5 -29.52 -15.30 -25.78
N HIS A 6 -29.82 -15.53 -27.08
CA HIS A 6 -29.40 -14.63 -28.15
C HIS A 6 -29.88 -13.18 -27.90
N ASP A 7 -31.17 -12.98 -27.63
CA ASP A 7 -31.76 -11.66 -27.36
C ASP A 7 -31.14 -10.98 -26.15
N ILE A 8 -30.90 -11.77 -25.07
CA ILE A 8 -30.22 -11.26 -23.88
C ILE A 8 -28.79 -10.79 -24.21
N LEU A 9 -28.03 -11.54 -25.01
CA LEU A 9 -26.67 -11.16 -25.39
C LEU A 9 -26.64 -10.00 -26.38
N GLN A 10 -27.68 -9.76 -27.18
CA GLN A 10 -27.81 -8.57 -28.03
C GLN A 10 -28.02 -7.30 -27.18
N SER A 11 -28.57 -7.40 -25.96
CA SER A 11 -28.71 -6.29 -25.01
C SER A 11 -27.39 -5.82 -24.41
N LEU A 12 -26.24 -6.42 -24.81
CA LEU A 12 -24.88 -6.11 -24.35
C LEU A 12 -24.75 -6.10 -22.82
N PRO A 13 -24.99 -7.21 -22.14
CA PRO A 13 -24.88 -7.29 -20.71
C PRO A 13 -23.43 -7.05 -20.25
N TYR A 14 -23.25 -6.29 -19.16
CA TYR A 14 -21.94 -6.08 -18.56
C TYR A 14 -21.58 -7.17 -17.54
N LYS A 15 -22.60 -7.90 -17.04
CA LYS A 15 -22.40 -8.96 -16.03
C LYS A 15 -23.45 -10.06 -16.17
N LEU A 16 -23.01 -11.31 -16.09
CA LEU A 16 -23.88 -12.48 -15.97
C LEU A 16 -23.41 -13.35 -14.80
N ILE A 17 -24.34 -14.02 -14.14
CA ILE A 17 -24.03 -14.98 -13.06
C ILE A 17 -24.85 -16.24 -13.29
N LEU A 18 -24.17 -17.36 -13.46
CA LEU A 18 -24.77 -18.69 -13.44
C LEU A 18 -24.75 -19.25 -12.01
N SER A 19 -25.86 -19.81 -11.57
CA SER A 19 -26.03 -20.33 -10.22
C SER A 19 -27.02 -21.49 -10.20
N LYS A 20 -27.30 -22.06 -9.03
CA LYS A 20 -28.02 -23.32 -8.86
C LYS A 20 -27.36 -24.45 -9.64
N ALA A 21 -26.06 -24.64 -9.37
CA ALA A 21 -25.26 -25.70 -9.94
C ALA A 21 -25.76 -27.09 -9.55
N LYS A 22 -25.72 -28.05 -10.48
CA LYS A 22 -26.06 -29.44 -10.26
C LYS A 22 -25.15 -30.32 -11.10
N ASN A 23 -24.64 -31.41 -10.53
CA ASN A 23 -23.75 -32.36 -11.20
C ASN A 23 -22.52 -31.68 -11.88
N CYS A 24 -21.95 -30.70 -11.20
CA CYS A 24 -20.83 -29.91 -11.70
C CYS A 24 -19.91 -29.56 -10.52
N GLU A 25 -18.59 -29.47 -10.78
CA GLU A 25 -17.59 -29.06 -9.79
C GLU A 25 -17.69 -27.55 -9.46
N TYR A 26 -18.23 -26.77 -10.40
CA TYR A 26 -18.36 -25.31 -10.23
C TYR A 26 -19.67 -24.98 -9.53
N ARG A 27 -19.59 -24.22 -8.43
CA ARG A 27 -20.75 -23.76 -7.68
C ARG A 27 -21.44 -22.55 -8.29
N LYS A 28 -20.65 -21.74 -8.99
CA LYS A 28 -21.04 -20.47 -9.58
C LYS A 28 -20.11 -20.16 -10.73
N VAL A 29 -20.65 -19.53 -11.77
CA VAL A 29 -19.87 -18.90 -12.82
C VAL A 29 -20.24 -17.44 -12.88
N GLN A 30 -19.26 -16.54 -12.88
CA GLN A 30 -19.44 -15.12 -13.07
C GLN A 30 -18.81 -14.72 -14.41
N ILE A 31 -19.52 -13.93 -15.18
CA ILE A 31 -19.11 -13.50 -16.52
C ILE A 31 -19.16 -11.98 -16.52
N LEU A 32 -18.05 -11.35 -16.87
CA LEU A 32 -17.89 -9.89 -16.88
C LEU A 32 -17.48 -9.46 -18.28
N LYS A 33 -18.18 -8.47 -18.85
CA LYS A 33 -17.80 -7.86 -20.10
C LYS A 33 -16.49 -7.08 -19.93
N LYS A 34 -15.56 -7.29 -20.85
CA LYS A 34 -14.33 -6.52 -21.04
C LYS A 34 -14.42 -5.83 -22.40
N GLU A 35 -13.45 -4.97 -22.71
CA GLU A 35 -13.47 -4.13 -23.93
C GLU A 35 -13.90 -4.88 -25.20
N LYS A 36 -13.34 -6.07 -25.45
CA LYS A 36 -13.63 -6.87 -26.66
C LYS A 36 -14.26 -8.24 -26.35
N ASN A 37 -14.01 -8.80 -25.18
CA ASN A 37 -14.36 -10.17 -24.81
C ASN A 37 -15.14 -10.19 -23.48
N TYR A 38 -15.59 -11.38 -23.11
CA TYR A 38 -16.18 -11.68 -21.80
C TYR A 38 -15.20 -12.54 -21.00
N GLN A 39 -14.88 -12.10 -19.80
CA GLN A 39 -14.09 -12.85 -18.84
C GLN A 39 -15.02 -13.73 -18.01
N ILE A 40 -14.76 -15.04 -18.03
CA ILE A 40 -15.48 -16.05 -17.27
C ILE A 40 -14.66 -16.44 -16.05
N GLU A 41 -15.29 -16.39 -14.88
CA GLU A 41 -14.73 -16.81 -13.59
C GLU A 41 -15.54 -17.99 -13.09
N LYS A 42 -14.92 -19.19 -13.08
CA LYS A 42 -15.54 -20.44 -12.63
C LYS A 42 -15.12 -20.75 -11.21
N TYR A 43 -16.05 -20.75 -10.27
CA TYR A 43 -15.80 -20.90 -8.83
C TYR A 43 -16.04 -22.34 -8.38
N THR A 44 -15.00 -23.03 -7.91
CA THR A 44 -15.11 -24.27 -7.15
C THR A 44 -15.22 -23.96 -5.64
N GLN A 45 -15.04 -24.96 -4.79
CA GLN A 45 -15.01 -24.75 -3.34
C GLN A 45 -13.74 -24.03 -2.86
N LYS A 46 -12.62 -24.20 -3.57
CA LYS A 46 -11.29 -23.76 -3.13
C LYS A 46 -10.55 -22.89 -4.15
N GLN A 47 -10.98 -22.88 -5.40
CA GLN A 47 -10.24 -22.27 -6.52
C GLN A 47 -11.19 -21.51 -7.45
N VAL A 48 -10.63 -20.57 -8.19
CA VAL A 48 -11.31 -19.83 -9.26
C VAL A 48 -10.50 -20.00 -10.54
N PHE A 49 -11.16 -20.43 -11.61
CA PHE A 49 -10.57 -20.58 -12.94
C PHE A 49 -11.04 -19.43 -13.83
N HIS A 50 -10.14 -18.90 -14.66
CA HIS A 50 -10.41 -17.78 -15.54
C HIS A 50 -10.28 -18.20 -16.99
N GLU A 51 -11.21 -17.74 -17.83
CA GLU A 51 -11.24 -17.96 -19.25
C GLU A 51 -11.78 -16.71 -19.94
N ASN A 52 -11.35 -16.41 -21.16
CA ASN A 52 -11.87 -15.29 -21.95
C ASN A 52 -12.51 -15.85 -23.22
N LEU A 53 -13.74 -15.45 -23.44
CA LEU A 53 -14.51 -15.85 -24.63
C LEU A 53 -14.97 -14.60 -25.38
N ASP A 54 -15.08 -14.70 -26.69
CA ASP A 54 -15.81 -13.71 -27.48
C ASP A 54 -17.34 -13.88 -27.34
N LYS A 55 -18.11 -13.04 -27.99
CA LYS A 55 -19.58 -13.06 -27.85
C LYS A 55 -20.19 -14.35 -28.40
N GLU A 56 -19.67 -14.87 -29.48
CA GLU A 56 -20.18 -16.07 -30.17
C GLU A 56 -19.85 -17.33 -29.34
N GLU A 57 -18.62 -17.43 -28.88
CA GLU A 57 -18.17 -18.46 -27.95
C GLU A 57 -18.96 -18.47 -26.66
N LEU A 58 -19.26 -17.28 -26.11
CA LEU A 58 -20.07 -17.12 -24.89
C LEU A 58 -21.50 -17.65 -25.10
N GLU A 59 -22.11 -17.39 -26.26
CA GLU A 59 -23.46 -17.92 -26.58
C GLU A 59 -23.45 -19.44 -26.58
N VAL A 60 -22.47 -20.06 -27.23
CA VAL A 60 -22.30 -21.51 -27.25
C VAL A 60 -22.07 -22.04 -25.82
N TYR A 61 -21.20 -21.42 -25.06
CA TYR A 61 -20.95 -21.78 -23.65
C TYR A 61 -22.23 -21.76 -22.82
N LEU A 62 -23.01 -20.69 -22.90
CA LEU A 62 -24.27 -20.56 -22.16
C LEU A 62 -25.30 -21.63 -22.58
N LEU A 63 -25.36 -21.96 -23.84
CA LEU A 63 -26.26 -23.02 -24.33
C LEU A 63 -25.87 -24.43 -23.85
N GLN A 64 -24.59 -24.69 -23.67
CA GLN A 64 -24.08 -25.96 -23.12
C GLN A 64 -24.32 -26.10 -21.63
N GLU A 65 -24.10 -25.00 -20.88
CA GLU A 65 -24.10 -24.99 -19.42
C GLU A 65 -25.51 -24.85 -18.80
N LEU A 66 -26.39 -24.05 -19.44
CA LEU A 66 -27.70 -23.75 -18.91
C LEU A 66 -28.69 -24.91 -19.17
N GLY A 67 -29.32 -25.37 -18.09
CA GLY A 67 -30.22 -26.54 -18.12
C GLY A 67 -29.49 -27.87 -17.96
N THR A 68 -28.17 -27.92 -18.14
CA THR A 68 -27.33 -29.11 -17.90
C THR A 68 -26.68 -29.03 -16.53
N HIS A 69 -25.88 -28.01 -16.30
CA HIS A 69 -25.12 -27.80 -15.08
C HIS A 69 -25.67 -26.66 -14.21
N PHE A 70 -26.20 -25.59 -14.82
CA PHE A 70 -26.74 -24.43 -14.11
C PHE A 70 -28.22 -24.21 -14.45
N PHE A 71 -29.04 -23.96 -13.43
CA PHE A 71 -30.49 -23.82 -13.57
C PHE A 71 -30.99 -22.41 -13.28
N ARG A 72 -30.08 -21.44 -13.07
CA ARG A 72 -30.41 -20.03 -12.91
C ARG A 72 -29.31 -19.17 -13.53
N MET A 73 -29.72 -18.18 -14.32
CA MET A 73 -28.86 -17.12 -14.84
C MET A 73 -29.44 -15.77 -14.45
N ASN A 74 -28.62 -14.93 -13.83
CA ASN A 74 -28.93 -13.52 -13.63
C ASN A 74 -28.05 -12.70 -14.56
N VAL A 75 -28.65 -11.71 -15.21
CA VAL A 75 -28.00 -10.87 -16.23
C VAL A 75 -28.27 -9.40 -15.95
N TRP A 76 -27.25 -8.58 -16.04
CA TRP A 76 -27.38 -7.13 -15.86
C TRP A 76 -26.85 -6.42 -17.11
N ASN A 77 -27.68 -5.53 -17.65
CA ASN A 77 -27.27 -4.53 -18.60
C ASN A 77 -27.46 -3.11 -18.03
N ALA A 78 -27.24 -2.07 -18.84
CA ALA A 78 -27.34 -0.67 -18.38
C ALA A 78 -28.74 -0.25 -17.90
N LYS A 79 -29.79 -0.96 -18.30
CA LYS A 79 -31.19 -0.57 -18.08
C LYS A 79 -32.01 -1.61 -17.32
N VAL A 80 -31.68 -2.87 -17.50
CA VAL A 80 -32.53 -4.00 -17.11
C VAL A 80 -31.72 -5.11 -16.43
N GLU A 81 -32.34 -5.76 -15.45
CA GLU A 81 -31.88 -7.03 -14.86
C GLU A 81 -32.82 -8.15 -15.34
N TYR A 82 -32.24 -9.17 -15.96
CA TYR A 82 -32.96 -10.40 -16.31
C TYR A 82 -32.63 -11.50 -15.31
N GLN A 83 -33.65 -12.23 -14.89
CA GLN A 83 -33.49 -13.46 -14.15
C GLN A 83 -34.10 -14.61 -14.93
N MET A 84 -33.27 -15.47 -15.48
CA MET A 84 -33.68 -16.70 -16.18
C MET A 84 -33.61 -17.88 -15.22
N MET A 85 -34.69 -18.64 -15.14
CA MET A 85 -34.78 -19.88 -14.36
C MET A 85 -35.19 -21.02 -15.29
N ILE A 86 -34.53 -22.16 -15.15
CA ILE A 86 -34.80 -23.35 -15.93
C ILE A 86 -35.31 -24.45 -15.00
N SER A 87 -36.47 -25.00 -15.32
CA SER A 87 -37.03 -26.11 -14.56
C SER A 87 -36.35 -27.43 -14.90
N LYS A 88 -36.50 -28.45 -14.06
CA LYS A 88 -35.99 -29.82 -14.33
C LYS A 88 -36.55 -30.44 -15.63
N LYS A 89 -37.69 -29.92 -16.11
CA LYS A 89 -38.33 -30.36 -17.38
C LYS A 89 -37.90 -29.48 -18.59
N GLY A 90 -36.89 -28.64 -18.45
CA GLY A 90 -36.38 -27.76 -19.50
C GLY A 90 -37.24 -26.51 -19.77
N LYS A 91 -38.34 -26.27 -19.00
CA LYS A 91 -39.16 -25.07 -19.21
C LYS A 91 -38.42 -23.83 -18.65
N VAL A 92 -38.24 -22.83 -19.54
CA VAL A 92 -37.56 -21.56 -19.24
C VAL A 92 -38.60 -20.55 -18.74
N HIS A 93 -38.25 -19.83 -17.69
CA HIS A 93 -39.02 -18.69 -17.16
C HIS A 93 -38.07 -17.49 -16.98
N ILE A 94 -38.43 -16.34 -17.57
CA ILE A 94 -37.65 -15.11 -17.49
C ILE A 94 -38.46 -14.06 -16.76
N ILE A 95 -37.81 -13.40 -15.80
CA ILE A 95 -38.31 -12.23 -15.11
C ILE A 95 -37.45 -11.06 -15.49
N GLU A 96 -38.05 -9.98 -15.90
CA GLU A 96 -37.39 -8.72 -16.23
C GLU A 96 -37.70 -7.67 -15.18
N LYS A 97 -36.67 -6.93 -14.73
CA LYS A 97 -36.81 -5.84 -13.77
C LYS A 97 -36.03 -4.63 -14.23
N ASN A 98 -36.59 -3.47 -14.12
CA ASN A 98 -35.85 -2.22 -14.38
C ASN A 98 -34.69 -2.11 -13.38
N CYS A 99 -33.51 -1.90 -13.90
CA CYS A 99 -32.31 -1.74 -13.08
C CYS A 99 -32.16 -0.25 -12.68
N THR A 100 -32.24 0.04 -11.38
CA THR A 100 -32.00 1.39 -10.83
C THR A 100 -30.53 1.63 -10.51
N LYS A 101 -29.68 0.61 -10.68
CA LYS A 101 -28.25 0.70 -10.40
C LYS A 101 -27.52 1.15 -11.67
N THR A 102 -26.80 2.23 -11.58
CA THR A 102 -25.86 2.67 -12.62
C THR A 102 -24.89 1.54 -12.94
N ALA A 103 -24.72 1.22 -14.24
CA ALA A 103 -23.71 0.28 -14.67
C ALA A 103 -22.36 0.68 -14.03
N PRO A 104 -21.60 -0.28 -13.50
CA PRO A 104 -20.26 0.03 -13.01
C PRO A 104 -19.48 0.67 -14.14
N LYS A 105 -18.83 1.82 -13.88
CA LYS A 105 -17.91 2.42 -14.85
C LYS A 105 -16.98 1.32 -15.34
N GLU A 106 -16.84 1.19 -16.66
CA GLU A 106 -15.96 0.20 -17.28
C GLU A 106 -14.61 0.22 -16.59
N GLN A 107 -14.26 -0.89 -15.96
CA GLN A 107 -12.92 -1.09 -15.46
C GLN A 107 -12.04 -1.43 -16.66
N THR A 108 -11.55 -0.41 -17.30
CA THR A 108 -10.59 -0.55 -18.41
C THR A 108 -9.32 -1.21 -17.89
N GLY A 109 -9.02 -2.39 -18.44
CA GLY A 109 -7.71 -3.05 -18.34
C GLY A 109 -7.40 -3.83 -17.07
N HIS A 110 -6.82 -5.02 -17.25
CA HIS A 110 -6.19 -5.83 -16.19
C HIS A 110 -4.99 -5.14 -15.51
N ASN A 111 -4.45 -4.08 -16.11
CA ASN A 111 -3.43 -3.21 -15.55
C ASN A 111 -4.08 -1.91 -15.04
N ARG A 112 -4.63 -1.92 -13.83
CA ARG A 112 -4.81 -0.69 -13.07
C ARG A 112 -3.42 -0.08 -12.90
N LYS A 113 -3.08 0.93 -13.71
CA LYS A 113 -1.89 1.76 -13.42
C LYS A 113 -2.13 2.34 -12.02
N LYS A 114 -1.33 1.89 -11.06
CA LYS A 114 -1.36 2.44 -9.70
C LYS A 114 -1.08 3.94 -9.83
N LYS A 115 -1.96 4.79 -9.31
CA LYS A 115 -1.69 6.23 -9.21
C LYS A 115 -0.75 6.41 -8.05
N TYR A 116 0.51 6.65 -8.34
CA TYR A 116 1.51 6.98 -7.36
C TYR A 116 1.37 8.44 -6.93
N LEU A 117 1.68 8.74 -5.66
CA LEU A 117 1.70 10.10 -5.12
C LEU A 117 2.83 10.93 -5.71
N ILE A 118 3.95 10.30 -6.05
CA ILE A 118 5.03 10.86 -6.83
C ILE A 118 4.88 10.31 -8.25
N PRO A 119 4.30 11.09 -9.19
CA PRO A 119 4.00 10.58 -10.52
C PRO A 119 5.23 10.51 -11.41
N GLU A 120 5.17 9.63 -12.40
CA GLU A 120 6.10 9.66 -13.54
C GLU A 120 5.72 10.82 -14.48
N GLY A 121 6.73 11.46 -15.10
CA GLY A 121 6.54 12.53 -16.08
C GLY A 121 6.87 13.92 -15.56
N GLU A 122 7.12 14.07 -14.26
CA GLU A 122 7.64 15.30 -13.67
C GLU A 122 9.11 15.14 -13.33
N MET A 123 9.92 16.14 -13.66
CA MET A 123 11.32 16.15 -13.27
C MET A 123 11.43 16.52 -11.78
N ILE A 124 11.87 15.58 -10.97
CA ILE A 124 12.12 15.76 -9.55
C ILE A 124 13.62 15.57 -9.33
N GLU A 125 14.32 16.68 -9.14
CA GLU A 125 15.81 16.68 -9.09
C GLU A 125 16.40 15.65 -8.13
N PRO A 126 15.93 15.48 -6.88
CA PRO A 126 16.40 14.41 -6.02
C PRO A 126 16.32 13.02 -6.64
N LEU A 127 15.24 12.70 -7.35
CA LEU A 127 15.07 11.39 -8.01
C LEU A 127 15.97 11.23 -9.22
N VAL A 128 16.31 12.33 -9.90
CA VAL A 128 17.29 12.32 -11.01
C VAL A 128 18.70 12.07 -10.48
N ASP A 129 19.11 12.77 -9.43
CA ASP A 129 20.42 12.59 -8.81
C ASP A 129 20.60 11.19 -8.18
N MET A 130 19.52 10.58 -7.72
CA MET A 130 19.51 9.18 -7.28
C MET A 130 19.58 8.17 -8.45
N GLY A 131 19.47 8.60 -9.70
CA GLY A 131 19.38 7.75 -10.88
C GLY A 131 18.07 6.98 -11.00
N ILE A 132 17.03 7.38 -10.27
CA ILE A 132 15.69 6.77 -10.33
C ILE A 132 14.90 7.34 -11.50
N PHE A 133 15.02 8.65 -11.75
CA PHE A 133 14.45 9.32 -12.90
C PHE A 133 15.52 9.70 -13.91
N THR A 134 15.14 9.74 -15.17
CA THR A 134 15.91 10.46 -16.21
C THR A 134 15.65 11.95 -16.09
N LYS A 135 16.41 12.77 -16.82
CA LYS A 135 16.19 14.22 -16.88
C LYS A 135 14.84 14.62 -17.47
N GLU A 136 14.20 13.71 -18.22
CA GLU A 136 12.86 13.88 -18.79
C GLU A 136 11.76 13.37 -17.82
N GLY A 137 12.10 13.01 -16.59
CA GLY A 137 11.15 12.53 -15.57
C GLY A 137 10.66 11.09 -15.78
N LYS A 138 11.30 10.31 -16.65
CA LYS A 138 10.95 8.89 -16.86
C LYS A 138 11.67 8.00 -15.85
N ILE A 139 10.98 6.95 -15.38
CA ILE A 139 11.58 5.97 -14.48
C ILE A 139 12.64 5.14 -15.21
N VAL A 140 13.83 5.03 -14.61
CA VAL A 140 14.88 4.12 -15.07
C VAL A 140 14.44 2.68 -14.76
N HIS A 141 14.35 1.82 -15.77
CA HIS A 141 13.78 0.48 -15.66
C HIS A 141 14.37 -0.35 -14.51
N SER A 142 15.69 -0.34 -14.33
CA SER A 142 16.36 -1.05 -13.23
C SER A 142 16.07 -0.48 -11.84
N MET A 143 15.53 0.73 -11.75
CA MET A 143 15.21 1.44 -10.50
C MET A 143 13.71 1.44 -10.17
N TYR A 144 12.90 0.69 -10.94
CA TYR A 144 11.46 0.68 -10.79
C TYR A 144 11.00 0.18 -9.40
N ASP A 145 11.68 -0.81 -8.85
CA ASP A 145 11.37 -1.31 -7.52
C ASP A 145 11.70 -0.27 -6.44
N LYS A 146 12.81 0.45 -6.58
CA LYS A 146 13.17 1.56 -5.68
C LYS A 146 12.15 2.71 -5.75
N TYR A 147 11.69 3.05 -6.94
CA TYR A 147 10.60 4.01 -7.13
C TYR A 147 9.30 3.57 -6.43
N ARG A 148 8.94 2.30 -6.54
CA ARG A 148 7.75 1.74 -5.86
C ARG A 148 7.89 1.81 -4.34
N GLN A 149 9.06 1.49 -3.82
CA GLN A 149 9.39 1.56 -2.40
C GLN A 149 9.24 2.99 -1.86
N ILE A 150 9.81 3.97 -2.55
CA ILE A 150 9.68 5.39 -2.20
C ILE A 150 8.21 5.80 -2.16
N ASN A 151 7.44 5.48 -3.21
CA ASN A 151 6.02 5.81 -3.24
C ASN A 151 5.24 5.13 -2.12
N ARG A 152 5.58 3.88 -1.77
CA ARG A 152 4.95 3.19 -0.65
C ARG A 152 5.21 3.89 0.68
N PHE A 153 6.42 4.37 0.90
CA PHE A 153 6.75 5.16 2.09
C PHE A 153 5.95 6.47 2.13
N VAL A 154 5.92 7.21 1.02
CA VAL A 154 5.14 8.46 0.93
C VAL A 154 3.64 8.20 1.13
N GLU A 155 3.08 7.08 0.61
CA GLU A 155 1.70 6.66 0.87
C GLU A 155 1.42 6.45 2.36
N LEU A 156 2.34 5.84 3.10
CA LEU A 156 2.19 5.63 4.56
C LEU A 156 2.18 6.95 5.33
N VAL A 157 3.01 7.90 4.90
CA VAL A 157 3.02 9.25 5.48
C VAL A 157 1.74 10.00 5.10
N ASP A 158 1.32 9.94 3.82
CA ASP A 158 0.07 10.57 3.35
C ASP A 158 -1.15 10.06 4.12
N ASP A 159 -1.24 8.74 4.34
CA ASP A 159 -2.33 8.14 5.10
C ASP A 159 -2.47 8.70 6.53
N ALA A 160 -1.38 9.13 7.14
CA ALA A 160 -1.39 9.75 8.46
C ALA A 160 -1.81 11.22 8.43
N VAL A 161 -1.51 11.93 7.34
CA VAL A 161 -1.71 13.39 7.26
C VAL A 161 -2.92 13.82 6.42
N LYS A 162 -3.42 12.97 5.52
CA LYS A 162 -4.45 13.34 4.52
C LYS A 162 -5.76 13.89 5.08
N ASN A 163 -6.13 13.49 6.30
CA ASN A 163 -7.37 13.90 6.97
C ASN A 163 -7.13 14.98 8.04
N ARG A 164 -5.91 15.54 8.12
CA ARG A 164 -5.55 16.59 9.07
C ARG A 164 -5.50 17.93 8.35
N GLU A 165 -5.97 18.96 9.02
CA GLU A 165 -5.82 20.36 8.58
C GLU A 165 -4.46 20.88 9.02
N LEU A 166 -3.43 20.65 8.21
CA LEU A 166 -2.07 21.05 8.51
C LEU A 166 -1.74 22.36 7.77
N THR A 167 -1.44 23.38 8.52
CA THR A 167 -1.01 24.69 7.99
C THR A 167 0.50 24.84 7.90
N TYR A 168 1.23 24.08 8.71
CA TYR A 168 2.67 24.05 8.82
C TYR A 168 3.10 22.75 9.48
N LEU A 169 4.33 22.29 9.21
CA LEU A 169 4.94 21.13 9.87
C LEU A 169 6.40 21.39 10.20
N ASN A 170 6.78 21.16 11.45
CA ASN A 170 8.18 21.07 11.87
C ASN A 170 8.56 19.60 12.01
N ILE A 171 9.50 19.14 11.20
CA ILE A 171 9.86 17.72 11.04
C ILE A 171 11.34 17.52 11.39
N ILE A 172 11.64 16.51 12.20
CA ILE A 172 13.01 16.08 12.46
C ILE A 172 13.22 14.66 11.95
N ASP A 173 14.29 14.47 11.17
CA ASP A 173 14.73 13.18 10.65
C ASP A 173 16.06 12.78 11.32
N PHE A 174 15.98 11.81 12.21
CA PHE A 174 17.13 11.29 12.94
C PHE A 174 17.86 10.18 12.17
N GLY A 175 19.18 10.33 12.04
CA GLY A 175 20.00 9.39 11.28
C GLY A 175 19.71 9.47 9.79
N CYS A 176 19.59 10.69 9.26
CA CYS A 176 19.14 10.93 7.90
C CYS A 176 20.07 10.31 6.82
N GLY A 177 21.32 10.03 7.14
CA GLY A 177 22.27 9.42 6.21
C GLY A 177 22.37 10.20 4.89
N LYS A 178 22.26 9.51 3.76
CA LYS A 178 22.23 10.16 2.42
C LYS A 178 20.92 10.90 2.14
N SER A 179 19.99 10.93 3.08
CA SER A 179 18.76 11.73 3.12
C SER A 179 17.83 11.60 1.89
N TYR A 180 17.89 10.49 1.18
CA TYR A 180 17.06 10.30 -0.01
C TYR A 180 15.57 10.45 0.27
N LEU A 181 15.08 9.81 1.33
CA LEU A 181 13.67 9.88 1.69
C LEU A 181 13.31 11.23 2.32
N THR A 182 14.23 11.88 3.02
CA THR A 182 14.09 13.25 3.55
C THR A 182 13.81 14.25 2.44
N PHE A 183 14.62 14.24 1.35
CA PHE A 183 14.40 15.09 0.18
C PHE A 183 13.05 14.83 -0.49
N ILE A 184 12.65 13.56 -0.59
CA ILE A 184 11.39 13.19 -1.20
C ILE A 184 10.19 13.61 -0.34
N LEU A 185 10.27 13.47 0.99
CA LEU A 185 9.23 13.94 1.88
C LEU A 185 9.11 15.47 1.86
N TYR A 186 10.23 16.19 1.84
CA TYR A 186 10.20 17.63 1.70
C TYR A 186 9.49 18.04 0.40
N HIS A 187 9.88 17.42 -0.74
CA HIS A 187 9.19 17.64 -2.03
C HIS A 187 7.70 17.30 -1.95
N TYR A 188 7.35 16.17 -1.35
CA TYR A 188 5.96 15.73 -1.19
C TYR A 188 5.13 16.77 -0.43
N PHE A 189 5.60 17.23 0.71
CA PHE A 189 4.85 18.22 1.51
C PHE A 189 4.77 19.57 0.79
N THR A 190 5.89 20.09 0.31
CA THR A 190 5.94 21.45 -0.26
C THR A 190 5.35 21.52 -1.66
N ASN A 191 5.66 20.57 -2.55
CA ASN A 191 5.29 20.64 -3.96
C ASN A 191 3.97 19.93 -4.27
N ILE A 192 3.67 18.80 -3.61
CA ILE A 192 2.47 18.02 -3.90
C ILE A 192 1.33 18.42 -2.96
N ARG A 193 1.56 18.43 -1.64
CA ARG A 193 0.54 18.79 -0.64
C ARG A 193 0.37 20.28 -0.43
N LYS A 194 1.36 21.09 -0.85
CA LYS A 194 1.38 22.55 -0.65
C LYS A 194 1.30 22.95 0.82
N ILE A 195 1.93 22.15 1.69
CA ILE A 195 2.05 22.41 3.12
C ILE A 195 3.46 22.97 3.37
N PRO A 196 3.61 24.18 3.95
CA PRO A 196 4.90 24.70 4.37
C PRO A 196 5.53 23.78 5.42
N VAL A 197 6.82 23.48 5.25
CA VAL A 197 7.56 22.58 6.14
C VAL A 197 8.88 23.22 6.52
N HIS A 198 9.24 23.15 7.79
CA HIS A 198 10.60 23.23 8.26
C HIS A 198 11.09 21.82 8.56
N MET A 199 12.21 21.41 7.97
CA MET A 199 12.70 20.05 8.13
C MET A 199 14.18 20.05 8.46
N THR A 200 14.55 19.38 9.56
CA THR A 200 15.93 19.22 9.99
C THR A 200 16.33 17.75 9.94
N GLY A 201 17.36 17.46 9.17
CA GLY A 201 18.00 16.13 9.14
C GLY A 201 19.23 16.13 10.05
N LEU A 202 19.37 15.11 10.88
CA LEU A 202 20.51 14.94 11.79
C LEU A 202 21.31 13.69 11.44
N ASP A 203 22.64 13.81 11.41
CA ASP A 203 23.57 12.68 11.26
C ASP A 203 24.88 12.97 12.01
N LEU A 204 25.64 11.92 12.32
CA LEU A 204 26.93 12.00 13.00
C LEU A 204 28.10 12.25 12.04
N LYS A 205 27.87 12.19 10.72
CA LYS A 205 28.92 12.25 9.69
C LYS A 205 28.93 13.62 9.02
N GLU A 206 29.97 14.40 9.28
CA GLU A 206 30.14 15.75 8.75
C GLU A 206 30.11 15.80 7.22
N ASP A 207 30.81 14.86 6.55
CA ASP A 207 30.85 14.77 5.09
C ASP A 207 29.48 14.48 4.44
N VAL A 208 28.60 13.80 5.19
CA VAL A 208 27.21 13.52 4.78
C VAL A 208 26.38 14.80 4.91
N ILE A 209 26.49 15.49 6.02
CA ILE A 209 25.78 16.75 6.28
C ILE A 209 26.13 17.82 5.27
N GLU A 210 27.42 18.01 4.96
CA GLU A 210 27.86 18.97 3.93
C GLU A 210 27.22 18.64 2.55
N LYS A 211 27.29 17.38 2.12
CA LYS A 211 26.70 16.93 0.84
C LYS A 211 25.20 17.15 0.80
N CYS A 212 24.50 16.86 1.91
CA CYS A 212 23.05 17.03 1.99
C CYS A 212 22.66 18.51 1.93
N ASN A 213 23.37 19.40 2.64
CA ASN A 213 23.12 20.83 2.58
C ASN A 213 23.40 21.41 1.16
N LEU A 214 24.45 20.95 0.50
CA LEU A 214 24.72 21.33 -0.89
C LEU A 214 23.59 20.86 -1.83
N ALA A 215 23.08 19.65 -1.64
CA ALA A 215 21.97 19.12 -2.41
C ALA A 215 20.67 19.90 -2.14
N ALA A 216 20.34 20.20 -0.87
CA ALA A 216 19.17 21.01 -0.51
C ALA A 216 19.20 22.38 -1.19
N LYS A 217 20.38 23.05 -1.16
CA LYS A 217 20.58 24.32 -1.86
C LYS A 217 20.43 24.19 -3.38
N LYS A 218 20.99 23.13 -3.98
CA LYS A 218 20.84 22.82 -5.41
C LYS A 218 19.37 22.68 -5.80
N TYR A 219 18.56 21.99 -4.98
CA TYR A 219 17.13 21.75 -5.24
C TYR A 219 16.22 22.93 -4.89
N GLY A 220 16.77 24.02 -4.33
CA GLY A 220 15.99 25.16 -3.87
C GLY A 220 15.12 24.88 -2.65
N TYR A 221 15.52 23.93 -1.79
CA TYR A 221 14.79 23.52 -0.61
C TYR A 221 15.22 24.38 0.60
N GLU A 222 14.76 25.62 0.64
CA GLU A 222 15.23 26.66 1.58
C GLU A 222 14.98 26.32 3.06
N ASN A 223 13.91 25.59 3.35
CA ASN A 223 13.54 25.20 4.71
C ASN A 223 13.93 23.76 5.05
N LEU A 224 14.84 23.15 4.30
CA LEU A 224 15.43 21.86 4.59
C LEU A 224 16.90 22.05 4.96
N HIS A 225 17.24 21.75 6.21
CA HIS A 225 18.58 21.90 6.76
C HIS A 225 19.11 20.57 7.28
N PHE A 226 20.41 20.41 7.25
CA PHE A 226 21.06 19.24 7.80
C PHE A 226 22.13 19.70 8.80
N GLU A 227 22.09 19.10 10.01
CA GLU A 227 22.94 19.46 11.12
C GLU A 227 23.73 18.26 11.63
N LEU A 228 25.00 18.51 11.99
CA LEU A 228 25.81 17.53 12.70
C LEU A 228 25.32 17.42 14.13
N GLY A 229 24.83 16.25 14.51
CA GLY A 229 24.29 16.10 15.86
C GLY A 229 24.11 14.64 16.28
N ASP A 230 24.38 14.40 17.57
CA ASP A 230 24.02 13.14 18.21
C ASP A 230 22.54 13.18 18.64
N ILE A 231 21.81 12.16 18.31
CA ILE A 231 20.41 11.99 18.69
C ILE A 231 20.23 12.14 20.22
N CYS A 232 21.17 11.61 21.00
CA CYS A 232 21.09 11.62 22.47
C CYS A 232 21.09 13.03 23.09
N GLY A 233 21.79 13.98 22.46
CA GLY A 233 22.00 15.34 22.99
C GLY A 233 21.16 16.41 22.30
N TYR A 234 20.46 16.10 21.25
CA TYR A 234 19.73 17.09 20.46
C TYR A 234 18.52 17.67 21.20
N GLN A 235 18.37 18.98 21.13
CA GLN A 235 17.23 19.70 21.71
C GLN A 235 16.62 20.60 20.61
N SER A 236 15.35 20.44 20.36
CA SER A 236 14.60 21.36 19.50
C SER A 236 14.17 22.58 20.31
N ASN A 237 14.36 23.77 19.73
CA ASN A 237 13.85 25.02 20.29
C ASN A 237 12.39 25.31 19.94
N GLU A 238 11.83 24.54 18.99
CA GLU A 238 10.46 24.68 18.50
C GLU A 238 9.67 23.40 18.73
N GLN A 239 8.34 23.51 18.74
CA GLN A 239 7.47 22.34 18.77
C GLN A 239 7.75 21.45 17.55
N VAL A 240 7.95 20.17 17.77
CA VAL A 240 8.17 19.17 16.71
C VAL A 240 6.87 18.44 16.45
N ASP A 241 6.36 18.55 15.22
CA ASP A 241 5.09 17.93 14.85
C ASP A 241 5.29 16.49 14.36
N MET A 242 6.44 16.21 13.75
CA MET A 242 6.75 14.89 13.21
C MET A 242 8.21 14.52 13.44
N VAL A 243 8.42 13.30 13.94
CA VAL A 243 9.74 12.67 14.02
C VAL A 243 9.80 11.51 13.05
N ILE A 244 10.87 11.49 12.27
CA ILE A 244 11.18 10.42 11.32
C ILE A 244 12.52 9.82 11.72
N THR A 245 12.63 8.50 11.66
CA THR A 245 13.90 7.80 11.87
C THR A 245 13.95 6.60 10.93
N LEU A 246 14.66 6.78 9.81
CA LEU A 246 14.69 5.78 8.74
C LEU A 246 15.94 4.89 8.79
N HIS A 247 17.01 5.39 9.40
CA HIS A 247 18.30 4.71 9.43
C HIS A 247 19.00 4.80 10.80
N ALA A 248 18.28 5.20 11.84
CA ALA A 248 18.79 5.07 13.21
C ALA A 248 18.75 3.59 13.60
N CYS A 249 19.93 3.01 13.74
CA CYS A 249 20.07 1.59 14.00
C CYS A 249 20.14 1.30 15.49
N ASP A 250 19.61 0.14 15.89
CA ASP A 250 19.68 -0.39 17.25
C ASP A 250 19.14 0.61 18.30
N THR A 251 19.90 0.92 19.34
CA THR A 251 19.51 1.84 20.43
C THR A 251 19.33 3.30 20.00
N ALA A 252 19.90 3.72 18.86
CA ALA A 252 19.65 5.05 18.32
C ALA A 252 18.17 5.28 17.97
N THR A 253 17.45 4.22 17.56
CA THR A 253 15.99 4.27 17.39
C THR A 253 15.31 4.61 18.73
N ASP A 254 15.73 4.00 19.84
CA ASP A 254 15.12 4.21 21.15
C ASP A 254 15.31 5.65 21.65
N HIS A 255 16.49 6.24 21.39
CA HIS A 255 16.75 7.65 21.68
C HIS A 255 15.84 8.57 20.84
N ALA A 256 15.65 8.28 19.55
CA ALA A 256 14.76 9.06 18.71
C ALA A 256 13.30 8.99 19.18
N LEU A 257 12.80 7.80 19.54
CA LEU A 257 11.46 7.61 20.09
C LEU A 257 11.29 8.32 21.45
N TYR A 258 12.33 8.26 22.31
CA TYR A 258 12.33 8.96 23.60
C TYR A 258 12.22 10.48 23.41
N HIS A 259 12.97 11.07 22.49
CA HIS A 259 12.87 12.50 22.19
C HIS A 259 11.50 12.86 21.61
N ALA A 260 10.97 12.06 20.70
CA ALA A 260 9.63 12.26 20.15
C ALA A 260 8.55 12.30 21.24
N VAL A 261 8.62 11.37 22.21
CA VAL A 261 7.70 11.35 23.36
C VAL A 261 7.90 12.57 24.24
N ARG A 262 9.15 12.95 24.56
CA ARG A 262 9.45 14.14 25.39
C ARG A 262 8.98 15.45 24.78
N TRP A 263 9.07 15.58 23.45
CA TRP A 263 8.58 16.76 22.71
C TRP A 263 7.08 16.74 22.48
N ASN A 264 6.41 15.67 22.92
CA ASN A 264 4.99 15.48 22.68
C ASN A 264 4.66 15.58 21.17
N THR A 265 5.49 14.94 20.35
CA THR A 265 5.37 14.94 18.89
C THR A 265 4.09 14.24 18.47
N GLU A 266 3.33 14.83 17.55
CA GLU A 266 2.04 14.25 17.12
C GLU A 266 2.18 12.98 16.26
N MET A 267 3.25 12.89 15.48
CA MET A 267 3.46 11.80 14.50
C MET A 267 4.88 11.27 14.56
N ILE A 268 5.01 9.95 14.61
CA ILE A 268 6.30 9.27 14.64
C ILE A 268 6.32 8.21 13.54
N PHE A 269 7.35 8.23 12.69
CA PHE A 269 7.63 7.23 11.67
C PHE A 269 9.01 6.64 11.90
N SER A 270 9.05 5.40 12.35
CA SER A 270 10.31 4.69 12.61
C SER A 270 10.46 3.48 11.70
N VAL A 271 11.65 3.34 11.11
CA VAL A 271 12.03 2.21 10.25
C VAL A 271 13.30 1.58 10.81
N PRO A 272 13.19 0.80 11.89
CA PRO A 272 14.34 0.14 12.47
C PRO A 272 14.87 -0.93 11.50
N CYS A 273 16.11 -0.75 11.04
CA CYS A 273 16.71 -1.66 10.07
C CYS A 273 17.57 -2.76 10.72
N CYS A 274 17.96 -2.61 11.96
CA CYS A 274 18.69 -3.60 12.74
C CYS A 274 18.43 -3.40 14.24
N GLN A 275 18.26 -4.53 14.96
CA GLN A 275 18.05 -4.58 16.40
C GLN A 275 18.89 -5.72 16.96
N HIS A 276 20.02 -5.41 17.56
CA HIS A 276 20.99 -6.40 18.04
C HIS A 276 21.04 -6.51 19.55
N GLU A 277 20.66 -5.47 20.28
CA GLU A 277 20.79 -5.40 21.73
C GLU A 277 20.07 -6.57 22.42
N LEU A 278 18.77 -6.72 22.20
CA LEU A 278 17.97 -7.78 22.80
C LEU A 278 18.46 -9.20 22.41
N ASN A 279 19.00 -9.37 21.21
CA ASN A 279 19.52 -10.66 20.76
C ASN A 279 20.67 -11.14 21.64
N SER A 280 21.51 -10.25 22.14
CA SER A 280 22.61 -10.60 23.07
C SER A 280 22.11 -10.92 24.48
N GLN A 281 21.04 -10.29 24.92
CA GLN A 281 20.53 -10.33 26.29
C GLN A 281 19.49 -11.44 26.53
N ILE A 282 18.70 -11.80 25.50
CA ILE A 282 17.59 -12.73 25.67
C ILE A 282 18.07 -14.16 26.05
N GLN A 283 17.65 -14.59 27.22
CA GLN A 283 17.85 -15.95 27.73
C GLN A 283 16.56 -16.40 28.39
N SER A 284 15.98 -17.52 27.94
CA SER A 284 14.76 -18.05 28.51
C SER A 284 14.64 -19.53 28.20
N GLU A 285 14.38 -20.32 29.23
CA GLU A 285 14.08 -21.76 29.08
C GLU A 285 12.70 -21.96 28.43
N ASP A 286 11.72 -21.16 28.83
CA ASP A 286 10.34 -21.24 28.32
C ASP A 286 10.26 -20.95 26.81
N TYR A 287 11.13 -20.09 26.30
CA TYR A 287 11.22 -19.73 24.87
C TYR A 287 12.38 -20.44 24.15
N SER A 288 12.89 -21.54 24.70
CA SER A 288 14.05 -22.25 24.12
C SER A 288 13.83 -22.70 22.68
N ILE A 289 12.59 -23.01 22.28
CA ILE A 289 12.20 -23.33 20.89
C ILE A 289 12.52 -22.18 19.91
N LEU A 290 12.47 -20.92 20.36
CA LEU A 290 12.75 -19.73 19.57
C LEU A 290 14.20 -19.25 19.72
N THR A 291 14.85 -19.53 20.86
CA THR A 291 16.16 -18.94 21.22
C THR A 291 17.35 -19.86 20.99
N ARG A 292 17.14 -21.19 20.86
CA ARG A 292 18.22 -22.17 20.66
C ARG A 292 18.92 -22.12 19.29
N TYR A 293 18.24 -21.61 18.26
CA TYR A 293 18.81 -21.48 16.91
C TYR A 293 19.13 -20.03 16.62
N GLY A 294 20.38 -19.68 16.35
CA GLY A 294 20.87 -18.32 16.20
C GLY A 294 20.03 -17.44 15.26
N LEU A 295 19.69 -17.95 14.06
CA LEU A 295 18.86 -17.23 13.10
C LEU A 295 17.44 -16.96 13.62
N ILE A 296 16.84 -17.94 14.31
CA ILE A 296 15.49 -17.79 14.86
C ILE A 296 15.53 -16.83 16.05
N LYS A 297 16.54 -16.94 16.91
CA LYS A 297 16.75 -16.04 18.04
C LYS A 297 16.87 -14.58 17.59
N GLU A 298 17.70 -14.31 16.57
CA GLU A 298 17.89 -12.98 16.02
C GLU A 298 16.57 -12.38 15.51
N ARG A 299 15.83 -13.11 14.67
CA ARG A 299 14.53 -12.65 14.17
C ARG A 299 13.49 -12.45 15.27
N THR A 300 13.47 -13.35 16.26
CA THR A 300 12.58 -13.25 17.40
C THR A 300 12.92 -12.01 18.24
N ALA A 301 14.20 -11.77 18.52
CA ALA A 301 14.67 -10.59 19.25
C ALA A 301 14.31 -9.30 18.52
N ALA A 302 14.47 -9.24 17.19
CA ALA A 302 14.06 -8.07 16.40
C ALA A 302 12.56 -7.77 16.51
N LEU A 303 11.71 -8.80 16.30
CA LEU A 303 10.26 -8.65 16.44
C LEU A 303 9.83 -8.28 17.86
N MET A 304 10.47 -8.82 18.89
CA MET A 304 10.23 -8.48 20.29
C MET A 304 10.61 -7.03 20.58
N THR A 305 11.74 -6.56 20.05
CA THR A 305 12.17 -5.16 20.19
C THR A 305 11.13 -4.21 19.61
N ASP A 306 10.64 -4.48 18.40
CA ASP A 306 9.61 -3.66 17.77
C ASP A 306 8.28 -3.69 18.54
N ALA A 307 7.89 -4.87 19.06
CA ALA A 307 6.71 -5.00 19.90
C ALA A 307 6.85 -4.24 21.23
N ILE A 308 8.02 -4.26 21.86
CA ILE A 308 8.30 -3.50 23.10
C ILE A 308 8.19 -2.00 22.80
N ARG A 309 8.82 -1.49 21.75
CA ARG A 309 8.75 -0.09 21.34
C ARG A 309 7.31 0.35 21.10
N ALA A 310 6.53 -0.46 20.37
CA ALA A 310 5.11 -0.18 20.13
C ALA A 310 4.32 -0.08 21.44
N ASN A 311 4.47 -1.05 22.34
CA ASN A 311 3.77 -1.07 23.63
C ASN A 311 4.17 0.12 24.54
N LEU A 312 5.46 0.52 24.52
CA LEU A 312 5.91 1.69 25.26
C LEU A 312 5.30 2.98 24.72
N LEU A 313 5.23 3.14 23.40
CA LEU A 313 4.56 4.28 22.77
C LEU A 313 3.06 4.28 23.09
N GLU A 314 2.38 3.14 23.10
CA GLU A 314 0.98 3.04 23.51
C GLU A 314 0.79 3.43 24.98
N ALA A 315 1.69 3.02 25.87
CA ALA A 315 1.67 3.43 27.26
C ALA A 315 1.88 4.95 27.43
N CYS A 316 2.57 5.60 26.47
CA CYS A 316 2.73 7.06 26.42
C CYS A 316 1.56 7.79 25.73
N GLY A 317 0.49 7.08 25.31
CA GLY A 317 -0.72 7.66 24.73
C GLY A 317 -0.74 7.73 23.21
N TYR A 318 0.20 7.09 22.52
CA TYR A 318 0.17 6.96 21.06
C TYR A 318 -0.69 5.77 20.63
N LYS A 319 -1.26 5.87 19.43
CA LYS A 319 -1.79 4.71 18.72
C LYS A 319 -0.72 4.21 17.77
N THR A 320 -0.34 2.94 17.86
CA THR A 320 0.74 2.37 17.06
C THR A 320 0.23 1.41 16.01
N ASP A 321 0.87 1.44 14.84
CA ASP A 321 0.66 0.46 13.78
C ASP A 321 2.04 -0.12 13.40
N ILE A 322 2.21 -1.42 13.49
CA ILE A 322 3.40 -2.14 12.96
C ILE A 322 3.04 -2.63 11.56
N LEU A 323 3.76 -2.11 10.57
CA LEU A 323 3.48 -2.39 9.16
C LEU A 323 4.70 -3.06 8.51
N GLU A 324 4.46 -4.03 7.65
CA GLU A 324 5.52 -4.60 6.83
C GLU A 324 5.70 -3.76 5.57
N PHE A 325 6.93 -3.31 5.36
CA PHE A 325 7.35 -2.62 4.15
C PHE A 325 8.10 -3.62 3.27
N VAL A 326 7.36 -4.32 2.45
CA VAL A 326 7.95 -5.34 1.56
C VAL A 326 8.79 -4.66 0.50
N ASP A 327 10.11 -4.83 0.59
CA ASP A 327 11.00 -4.69 -0.55
C ASP A 327 11.01 -6.03 -1.31
N PHE A 328 10.97 -6.01 -2.64
CA PHE A 328 11.15 -7.22 -3.45
C PHE A 328 12.58 -7.80 -3.40
N ALA A 329 13.47 -7.15 -2.65
CA ALA A 329 14.75 -7.73 -2.24
C ALA A 329 14.55 -8.60 -0.96
N PRO A 330 15.40 -9.59 -0.69
CA PRO A 330 15.16 -10.60 0.35
C PRO A 330 15.27 -10.13 1.80
N VAL A 331 15.13 -8.83 2.06
CA VAL A 331 15.16 -8.24 3.41
C VAL A 331 13.82 -7.56 3.68
N SER A 332 13.02 -8.13 4.58
CA SER A 332 11.82 -7.48 5.11
C SER A 332 12.20 -6.51 6.22
N TYR A 333 11.76 -5.26 6.12
CA TYR A 333 11.86 -4.27 7.19
C TYR A 333 10.50 -4.12 7.88
N THR A 334 10.48 -4.13 9.19
CA THR A 334 9.33 -3.72 10.00
C THR A 334 9.29 -2.21 10.14
N HIS A 335 8.10 -1.63 10.08
CA HIS A 335 7.87 -0.21 10.28
C HIS A 335 7.01 0.01 11.49
N LEU A 336 7.44 0.87 12.38
CA LEU A 336 6.64 1.36 13.48
C LEU A 336 6.10 2.75 13.12
N ARG A 337 4.79 2.89 13.12
CA ARG A 337 4.08 4.16 13.01
C ARG A 337 3.30 4.40 14.28
N ALA A 338 3.45 5.57 14.87
CA ALA A 338 2.67 6.00 16.02
C ALA A 338 2.10 7.40 15.80
N HIS A 339 0.88 7.64 16.29
CA HIS A 339 0.24 8.94 16.32
C HIS A 339 -0.52 9.14 17.62
N GLU A 340 -0.60 10.36 18.08
CA GLU A 340 -1.29 10.72 19.32
C GLU A 340 -2.81 10.48 19.19
N THR A 341 -3.42 9.90 20.22
CA THR A 341 -4.85 9.60 20.28
C THR A 341 -5.64 10.57 21.14
N ARG A 342 -5.05 11.69 21.57
CA ARG A 342 -5.79 12.63 22.39
C ARG A 342 -7.04 13.11 21.63
N SER A 343 -8.19 12.56 22.03
CA SER A 343 -9.49 13.20 21.80
C SER A 343 -9.57 14.41 22.71
N ASN A 344 -9.78 15.58 22.13
CA ASN A 344 -10.20 16.78 22.87
C ASN A 344 -11.49 16.51 23.63
#